data_0640f75f4735e173a65015fedbad5d1e
#
_entry.id   0640f75f4735e173a65015fedbad5d1e
#
_cell.length_a   1.000
_cell.length_b   1.000
_cell.length_c   1.000
_cell.angle_alpha   90.00
_cell.angle_beta   90.00
_cell.angle_gamma   90.00
#
_symmetry.space_group_name_H-M   'P 1'
#
loop_
_entity.id
_entity.type
_entity.pdbx_description
1 polymer ?
#
loop_
_entity_poly.entity_id
_entity_poly.type
_entity_poly.pdbx_seq_one_letter_code
_entity_poly.pdbx_strand_id
1 'polypeptide(L)'
;MEQEEKRELGRSRSRNGGEKRRAGKRSPVPVLTAFLFLFILGFLGAAMLYVKKYMPTSKRADLSEYFDVAGDNVQVYLNDEKEKTEKDYLVVGRYKDGHVYLPYDFVYASLNKRFYWASDVSEFLYCLPKEIVKTNADETLSDGSPAFFQDGKQLYLNTDWIMQYTDLRCRQFVDTEQKRIFLDNSRGQYTEATLSGREAVRLKGGVKSEVLTILSKGDTVTVLESMEKWSKVRTGDGFIGFLRNSKLTDIRKETAKSDFQAPDYTHITREDGSKIELGFHQITSPQANAGLDALTQSNSGMNVIAPTWFSLSDSEGNFVSYADADYVAMAHAKGYQIFATVNNFDQGDVDEKKLFRDTSIREKLIEALVQAAKDSGIDGLNIDFELVPESVGKDYVQFMRELSVRCRNEGIILSVDCYVPYDYNRYYDIEELGAYCDYVIIMCYDEHYAGSKEAGSVSSISYVDRGLQEAIAEIPKEQVI
;
A
#
# COMPACT_ATOMS: atom_id res chain seq x y z
N MET A 1 80.55 42.21 -55.79
CA MET A 1 81.15 42.56 -57.14
C MET A 1 80.01 43.15 -57.91
N GLU A 2 80.07 44.40 -57.90
CA GLU A 2 80.49 45.28 -59.02
C GLU A 2 79.34 45.43 -59.99
N GLN A 3 78.86 46.54 -60.03
CA GLN A 3 79.19 47.85 -60.67
C GLN A 3 78.25 48.03 -61.80
N GLU A 4 77.54 49.18 -61.75
CA GLU A 4 77.82 50.46 -62.41
C GLU A 4 77.44 50.46 -63.87
N GLU A 5 76.93 51.45 -64.51
CA GLU A 5 76.92 52.88 -64.40
C GLU A 5 76.09 53.49 -65.55
N LYS A 6 75.42 54.57 -65.22
CA LYS A 6 75.45 55.92 -65.88
C LYS A 6 74.83 56.18 -67.25
N ARG A 7 74.07 57.29 -67.22
CA ARG A 7 74.14 58.53 -68.04
C ARG A 7 73.41 58.51 -69.36
N GLU A 8 72.86 59.54 -69.80
CA GLU A 8 72.60 60.97 -69.50
C GLU A 8 71.56 61.56 -70.50
N LEU A 9 70.93 62.64 -70.01
CA LEU A 9 70.53 63.86 -70.64
C LEU A 9 69.85 64.01 -72.03
N GLY A 10 68.74 64.74 -72.01
CA GLY A 10 68.28 65.51 -73.15
C GLY A 10 66.94 66.22 -73.00
N ARG A 11 66.99 67.50 -72.66
CA ARG A 11 65.98 68.54 -72.59
C ARG A 11 64.97 68.60 -73.74
N SER A 12 63.69 68.94 -73.50
CA SER A 12 63.14 70.25 -73.89
C SER A 12 61.60 70.28 -73.89
N ARG A 13 61.06 71.26 -73.16
CA ARG A 13 59.90 72.13 -73.32
C ARG A 13 58.52 71.62 -73.76
N SER A 14 57.60 71.83 -72.80
CA SER A 14 56.39 72.66 -72.89
C SER A 14 55.22 72.27 -73.80
N ARG A 15 54.07 71.94 -73.19
CA ARG A 15 52.85 72.77 -73.31
C ARG A 15 51.68 72.19 -72.47
N ASN A 16 50.95 73.13 -71.84
CA ASN A 16 49.72 72.99 -71.10
C ASN A 16 48.64 72.14 -71.81
N GLY A 17 47.98 71.28 -71.10
CA GLY A 17 46.70 70.64 -71.48
C GLY A 17 46.06 70.02 -70.24
N GLY A 18 45.10 70.78 -69.71
CA GLY A 18 44.38 70.35 -68.49
C GLY A 18 43.55 69.06 -68.77
N GLU A 19 43.94 67.99 -68.17
CA GLU A 19 43.11 66.81 -68.10
C GLU A 19 42.36 66.75 -66.79
N LYS A 20 41.02 66.87 -66.95
CA LYS A 20 40.04 66.55 -65.86
C LYS A 20 40.26 65.14 -65.39
N ARG A 21 40.71 64.95 -64.13
CA ARG A 21 40.64 63.63 -63.43
C ARG A 21 39.18 63.20 -63.35
N ARG A 22 38.77 62.21 -64.12
CA ARG A 22 37.56 61.44 -63.94
C ARG A 22 37.72 60.63 -62.62
N ALA A 23 36.93 61.00 -61.60
CA ALA A 23 36.74 60.14 -60.39
C ALA A 23 36.21 58.82 -60.80
N GLY A 24 37.00 57.78 -60.71
CA GLY A 24 36.59 56.42 -60.97
C GLY A 24 35.44 56.05 -60.01
N LYS A 25 34.24 55.78 -60.53
CA LYS A 25 33.15 55.22 -59.80
C LYS A 25 33.64 53.88 -59.22
N ARG A 26 33.91 53.86 -57.90
CA ARG A 26 34.11 52.54 -57.18
C ARG A 26 32.85 51.70 -57.37
N SER A 27 33.01 50.56 -57.97
CA SER A 27 31.91 49.60 -58.14
C SER A 27 31.32 49.26 -56.76
N PRO A 28 30.01 49.26 -56.57
CA PRO A 28 29.38 48.96 -55.28
C PRO A 28 29.46 47.46 -54.92
N VAL A 29 30.00 46.61 -55.80
CA VAL A 29 30.09 45.15 -55.67
C VAL A 29 30.78 44.69 -54.40
N PRO A 30 31.97 45.24 -53.98
CA PRO A 30 32.61 44.78 -52.74
C PRO A 30 31.83 45.12 -51.46
N VAL A 31 31.04 46.20 -51.47
CA VAL A 31 30.21 46.61 -50.31
C VAL A 31 28.97 45.70 -50.25
N LEU A 32 28.37 45.39 -51.36
CA LEU A 32 27.18 44.47 -51.43
C LEU A 32 27.56 43.05 -51.01
N THR A 33 28.73 42.57 -51.43
CA THR A 33 29.26 41.24 -51.01
C THR A 33 29.57 41.17 -49.53
N ALA A 34 30.14 42.28 -48.94
CA ALA A 34 30.36 42.33 -47.48
C ALA A 34 29.04 42.34 -46.70
N PHE A 35 28.03 43.07 -47.13
CA PHE A 35 26.70 43.05 -46.54
C PHE A 35 26.04 41.69 -46.64
N LEU A 36 26.14 41.00 -47.81
CA LEU A 36 25.62 39.66 -48.00
C LEU A 36 26.31 38.64 -47.07
N PHE A 37 27.62 38.75 -46.91
CA PHE A 37 28.39 37.89 -46.03
C PHE A 37 28.01 38.09 -44.55
N LEU A 38 27.85 39.35 -44.08
CA LEU A 38 27.38 39.65 -42.72
C LEU A 38 25.95 39.17 -42.48
N PHE A 39 25.08 39.29 -43.50
CA PHE A 39 23.71 38.77 -43.42
C PHE A 39 23.69 37.24 -43.30
N ILE A 40 24.52 36.53 -44.10
CA ILE A 40 24.68 35.07 -44.00
C ILE A 40 25.21 34.67 -42.62
N LEU A 41 26.22 35.35 -42.11
CA LEU A 41 26.74 35.10 -40.76
C LEU A 41 25.68 35.35 -39.66
N GLY A 42 24.93 36.45 -39.77
CA GLY A 42 23.80 36.72 -38.88
C GLY A 42 22.72 35.67 -38.93
N PHE A 43 22.36 35.21 -40.17
CA PHE A 43 21.39 34.14 -40.37
C PHE A 43 21.89 32.80 -39.81
N LEU A 44 23.15 32.43 -40.05
CA LEU A 44 23.78 31.24 -39.49
C LEU A 44 23.84 31.31 -37.95
N GLY A 45 24.17 32.47 -37.38
CA GLY A 45 24.12 32.69 -35.94
C GLY A 45 22.71 32.52 -35.37
N ALA A 46 21.72 33.13 -36.00
CA ALA A 46 20.32 33.01 -35.60
C ALA A 46 19.81 31.56 -35.74
N ALA A 47 20.16 30.89 -36.85
CA ALA A 47 19.84 29.49 -37.07
C ALA A 47 20.50 28.57 -36.01
N MET A 48 21.75 28.83 -35.66
CA MET A 48 22.47 28.12 -34.62
C MET A 48 21.81 28.30 -33.23
N LEU A 49 21.42 29.53 -32.90
CA LEU A 49 20.69 29.85 -31.67
C LEU A 49 19.30 29.16 -31.65
N TYR A 50 18.60 29.14 -32.79
CA TYR A 50 17.32 28.44 -32.96
C TYR A 50 17.48 26.93 -32.73
N VAL A 51 18.47 26.32 -33.40
CA VAL A 51 18.80 24.90 -33.22
C VAL A 51 19.15 24.60 -31.76
N LYS A 52 20.01 25.40 -31.16
CA LYS A 52 20.43 25.24 -29.76
C LYS A 52 19.21 25.32 -28.80
N LYS A 53 18.23 26.17 -29.07
CA LYS A 53 17.10 26.41 -28.16
C LYS A 53 15.90 25.50 -28.44
N TYR A 54 15.55 25.23 -29.69
CA TYR A 54 14.26 24.64 -30.06
C TYR A 54 14.33 23.25 -30.69
N MET A 55 15.42 22.85 -31.31
CA MET A 55 15.47 21.48 -31.89
C MET A 55 15.59 20.42 -30.79
N PRO A 56 14.80 19.32 -30.87
CA PRO A 56 14.84 18.24 -29.92
C PRO A 56 16.21 17.58 -29.85
N THR A 57 16.64 17.23 -28.62
CA THR A 57 17.83 16.38 -28.44
C THR A 57 17.50 14.92 -28.74
N SER A 58 18.49 14.20 -29.28
CA SER A 58 18.48 12.72 -29.41
C SER A 58 19.30 12.03 -28.33
N LYS A 59 19.88 12.80 -27.37
CA LYS A 59 20.69 12.21 -26.29
C LYS A 59 19.80 11.26 -25.47
N ARG A 60 20.27 10.01 -25.30
CA ARG A 60 19.60 9.02 -24.46
C ARG A 60 19.89 9.26 -22.99
N ALA A 61 18.90 9.03 -22.16
CA ALA A 61 19.07 8.96 -20.70
C ALA A 61 19.92 7.73 -20.33
N ASP A 62 20.67 7.87 -19.26
CA ASP A 62 21.31 6.74 -18.62
C ASP A 62 20.24 5.93 -17.86
N LEU A 63 19.94 4.75 -18.33
CA LEU A 63 18.90 3.91 -17.73
C LEU A 63 19.34 3.30 -16.39
N SER A 64 20.64 3.16 -16.15
CA SER A 64 21.15 2.70 -14.86
C SER A 64 20.89 3.74 -13.77
N GLU A 65 21.09 5.02 -14.09
CA GLU A 65 20.76 6.16 -13.20
C GLU A 65 19.25 6.33 -13.07
N TYR A 66 18.50 6.16 -14.17
CA TYR A 66 17.04 6.35 -14.16
C TYR A 66 16.32 5.32 -13.30
N PHE A 67 16.65 4.04 -13.42
CA PHE A 67 16.01 2.97 -12.65
C PHE A 67 16.67 2.73 -11.30
N ASP A 68 17.97 3.02 -11.18
CA ASP A 68 18.76 2.87 -9.96
C ASP A 68 18.81 1.42 -9.43
N VAL A 69 18.86 0.45 -10.35
CA VAL A 69 18.97 -0.98 -10.04
C VAL A 69 19.93 -1.66 -11.01
N ALA A 70 20.58 -2.74 -10.55
CA ALA A 70 21.50 -3.55 -11.35
C ALA A 70 21.43 -5.04 -10.95
N GLY A 71 21.86 -5.92 -11.85
CA GLY A 71 21.90 -7.37 -11.63
C GLY A 71 20.51 -7.95 -11.41
N ASP A 72 20.33 -8.68 -10.31
CA ASP A 72 19.05 -9.32 -9.98
C ASP A 72 18.12 -8.45 -9.11
N ASN A 73 18.50 -7.19 -8.90
CA ASN A 73 17.65 -6.22 -8.25
C ASN A 73 16.53 -5.78 -9.19
N VAL A 74 15.33 -5.63 -8.64
CA VAL A 74 14.12 -5.23 -9.36
C VAL A 74 13.58 -3.93 -8.77
N GLN A 75 13.49 -2.87 -9.58
CA GLN A 75 12.85 -1.62 -9.15
C GLN A 75 11.34 -1.84 -9.01
N VAL A 76 10.81 -1.49 -7.84
CA VAL A 76 9.38 -1.64 -7.54
C VAL A 76 8.66 -0.30 -7.73
N TYR A 77 7.56 -0.36 -8.47
CA TYR A 77 6.58 0.72 -8.60
C TYR A 77 5.23 0.24 -8.08
N LEU A 78 4.60 1.03 -7.23
CA LEU A 78 3.21 0.85 -6.82
C LEU A 78 2.39 2.05 -7.30
N ASN A 79 1.31 1.79 -8.04
CA ASN A 79 0.44 2.82 -8.60
C ASN A 79 1.22 3.92 -9.37
N ASP A 80 2.24 3.49 -10.14
CA ASP A 80 3.11 4.34 -10.97
C ASP A 80 4.12 5.22 -10.22
N GLU A 81 4.25 5.07 -8.92
CA GLU A 81 5.29 5.76 -8.15
C GLU A 81 6.37 4.75 -7.68
N LYS A 82 7.62 5.20 -7.62
CA LYS A 82 8.71 4.39 -7.06
C LYS A 82 8.50 4.24 -5.56
N GLU A 83 8.41 3.02 -5.11
CA GLU A 83 8.22 2.76 -3.69
C GLU A 83 9.47 3.00 -2.87
N LYS A 84 9.27 3.54 -1.68
CA LYS A 84 10.30 3.86 -0.71
C LYS A 84 9.94 3.35 0.67
N THR A 85 10.97 2.97 1.42
CA THR A 85 10.83 2.68 2.84
C THR A 85 10.61 3.96 3.65
N GLU A 86 10.19 3.84 4.91
CA GLU A 86 10.07 4.97 5.85
C GLU A 86 11.36 5.81 5.97
N LYS A 87 12.53 5.21 5.70
CA LYS A 87 13.83 5.88 5.70
C LYS A 87 14.23 6.47 4.33
N ASP A 88 13.28 6.61 3.41
CA ASP A 88 13.47 7.15 2.05
C ASP A 88 14.40 6.32 1.14
N TYR A 89 14.69 5.04 1.49
CA TYR A 89 15.38 4.13 0.60
C TYR A 89 14.40 3.48 -0.38
N LEU A 90 14.83 3.27 -1.63
CA LEU A 90 14.00 2.57 -2.61
C LEU A 90 13.70 1.14 -2.15
N VAL A 91 12.46 0.72 -2.32
CA VAL A 91 12.07 -0.69 -2.20
C VAL A 91 12.59 -1.45 -3.40
N VAL A 92 13.39 -2.48 -3.14
CA VAL A 92 14.04 -3.27 -4.19
C VAL A 92 13.62 -4.72 -4.06
N GLY A 93 12.98 -5.25 -5.11
CA GLY A 93 12.70 -6.68 -5.25
C GLY A 93 13.92 -7.47 -5.70
N ARG A 94 13.75 -8.79 -5.79
CA ARG A 94 14.76 -9.74 -6.31
C ARG A 94 14.20 -10.53 -7.49
N TYR A 95 14.99 -10.69 -8.53
CA TYR A 95 14.73 -11.62 -9.61
C TYR A 95 15.55 -12.89 -9.37
N LYS A 96 14.89 -14.03 -9.28
CA LYS A 96 15.54 -15.30 -9.01
C LYS A 96 14.78 -16.42 -9.74
N ASP A 97 15.52 -17.25 -10.47
CA ASP A 97 15.00 -18.46 -11.13
C ASP A 97 13.74 -18.23 -12.01
N GLY A 98 13.68 -17.08 -12.69
CA GLY A 98 12.55 -16.73 -13.56
C GLY A 98 11.43 -15.91 -12.88
N HIS A 99 11.47 -15.71 -11.57
CA HIS A 99 10.42 -15.08 -10.79
C HIS A 99 10.89 -13.81 -10.09
N VAL A 100 9.94 -12.89 -9.85
CA VAL A 100 10.17 -11.68 -9.05
C VAL A 100 9.66 -11.93 -7.64
N TYR A 101 10.47 -11.54 -6.68
CA TYR A 101 10.16 -11.60 -5.25
C TYR A 101 10.22 -10.21 -4.64
N LEU A 102 9.26 -9.91 -3.77
CA LEU A 102 9.12 -8.62 -3.11
C LEU A 102 9.50 -8.73 -1.62
N PRO A 103 10.14 -7.68 -1.04
CA PRO A 103 10.44 -7.67 0.39
C PRO A 103 9.18 -7.81 1.23
N TYR A 104 9.20 -8.68 2.24
CA TYR A 104 8.05 -8.93 3.11
C TYR A 104 7.52 -7.66 3.78
N ASP A 105 8.43 -6.79 4.28
CA ASP A 105 8.03 -5.56 4.95
C ASP A 105 7.20 -4.65 4.03
N PHE A 106 7.56 -4.58 2.75
CA PHE A 106 6.79 -3.86 1.74
C PHE A 106 5.44 -4.55 1.46
N VAL A 107 5.42 -5.86 1.32
CA VAL A 107 4.18 -6.63 1.09
C VAL A 107 3.21 -6.39 2.25
N TYR A 108 3.69 -6.51 3.49
CA TYR A 108 2.89 -6.31 4.69
C TYR A 108 2.34 -4.88 4.79
N ALA A 109 3.20 -3.89 4.59
CA ALA A 109 2.82 -2.48 4.78
C ALA A 109 1.95 -1.90 3.65
N SER A 110 2.15 -2.34 2.39
CA SER A 110 1.58 -1.64 1.22
C SER A 110 0.68 -2.50 0.34
N LEU A 111 0.74 -3.82 0.46
CA LEU A 111 -0.04 -4.72 -0.40
C LEU A 111 -1.07 -5.55 0.36
N ASN A 112 -0.62 -6.33 1.36
CA ASN A 112 -1.49 -7.24 2.10
C ASN A 112 -0.91 -7.59 3.46
N LYS A 113 -1.45 -6.98 4.52
CA LYS A 113 -1.06 -7.19 5.92
C LYS A 113 -1.47 -8.55 6.51
N ARG A 114 -2.14 -9.42 5.72
CA ARG A 114 -2.61 -10.74 6.15
C ARG A 114 -1.57 -11.84 6.00
N PHE A 115 -0.48 -11.59 5.27
CA PHE A 115 0.68 -12.47 5.31
C PHE A 115 1.39 -12.32 6.66
N TYR A 116 1.24 -13.28 7.55
CA TYR A 116 1.84 -13.25 8.88
C TYR A 116 3.05 -14.18 8.95
N TRP A 117 4.21 -13.66 9.34
CA TRP A 117 5.43 -14.45 9.56
C TRP A 117 5.50 -14.95 11.00
N ALA A 118 5.28 -16.25 11.21
CA ALA A 118 5.47 -16.95 12.47
C ALA A 118 6.96 -17.33 12.62
N SER A 119 7.73 -16.45 13.25
CA SER A 119 9.20 -16.56 13.28
C SER A 119 9.72 -17.70 14.14
N ASP A 120 8.94 -18.18 15.09
CA ASP A 120 9.25 -19.31 15.98
C ASP A 120 9.24 -20.66 15.24
N VAL A 121 8.35 -20.81 14.27
CA VAL A 121 8.24 -22.02 13.42
C VAL A 121 8.77 -21.80 11.99
N SER A 122 9.19 -20.58 11.65
CA SER A 122 9.69 -20.20 10.32
C SER A 122 8.69 -20.49 9.19
N GLU A 123 7.44 -20.13 9.41
CA GLU A 123 6.34 -20.30 8.46
C GLU A 123 5.58 -18.99 8.22
N PHE A 124 5.02 -18.84 7.02
CA PHE A 124 3.97 -17.87 6.78
C PHE A 124 2.60 -18.48 7.07
N LEU A 125 1.76 -17.71 7.78
CA LEU A 125 0.37 -18.05 8.02
C LEU A 125 -0.52 -17.09 7.24
N TYR A 126 -1.54 -17.62 6.58
CA TYR A 126 -2.59 -16.85 5.93
C TYR A 126 -3.96 -17.43 6.30
N CYS A 127 -4.79 -16.64 6.98
CA CYS A 127 -6.11 -17.07 7.42
C CYS A 127 -7.15 -16.82 6.33
N LEU A 128 -7.61 -17.87 5.69
CA LEU A 128 -8.80 -17.89 4.84
C LEU A 128 -10.06 -18.07 5.71
N PRO A 129 -11.26 -17.93 5.17
CA PRO A 129 -12.48 -18.01 5.97
C PRO A 129 -12.63 -19.29 6.82
N LYS A 130 -12.16 -20.44 6.31
CA LYS A 130 -12.33 -21.75 6.96
C LYS A 130 -11.05 -22.54 7.16
N GLU A 131 -9.92 -22.00 6.74
CA GLU A 131 -8.62 -22.68 6.89
C GLU A 131 -7.50 -21.70 7.19
N ILE A 132 -6.47 -22.18 7.86
CA ILE A 132 -5.21 -21.48 8.06
C ILE A 132 -4.19 -22.13 7.13
N VAL A 133 -3.83 -21.41 6.07
CA VAL A 133 -2.77 -21.85 5.15
C VAL A 133 -1.44 -21.59 5.83
N LYS A 134 -0.67 -22.66 6.02
CA LYS A 134 0.70 -22.63 6.54
C LYS A 134 1.64 -22.88 5.38
N THR A 135 2.66 -22.05 5.22
CA THR A 135 3.62 -22.14 4.12
C THR A 135 5.04 -22.06 4.66
N ASN A 136 5.83 -23.11 4.49
CA ASN A 136 7.22 -23.16 4.87
C ASN A 136 8.16 -23.00 3.65
N ALA A 137 9.47 -22.90 3.89
CA ALA A 137 10.46 -22.64 2.84
C ALA A 137 10.63 -23.78 1.82
N ASP A 138 10.17 -25.00 2.12
CA ASP A 138 10.25 -26.17 1.24
C ASP A 138 9.05 -26.28 0.30
N GLU A 139 8.00 -25.50 0.57
CA GLU A 139 6.80 -25.49 -0.26
C GLU A 139 6.99 -24.69 -1.53
N THR A 140 6.46 -25.23 -2.63
CA THR A 140 6.54 -24.63 -3.95
C THR A 140 5.15 -24.35 -4.51
N LEU A 141 5.09 -23.32 -5.34
CA LEU A 141 3.90 -22.99 -6.13
C LEU A 141 3.69 -24.05 -7.25
N SER A 142 2.58 -23.95 -7.96
CA SER A 142 2.20 -24.91 -9.02
C SER A 142 3.24 -25.00 -10.17
N ASP A 143 4.06 -23.99 -10.35
CA ASP A 143 5.15 -23.93 -11.34
C ASP A 143 6.49 -24.45 -10.80
N GLY A 144 6.53 -24.86 -9.53
CA GLY A 144 7.73 -25.37 -8.85
C GLY A 144 8.62 -24.30 -8.23
N SER A 145 8.25 -23.02 -8.33
CA SER A 145 9.00 -21.92 -7.69
C SER A 145 8.71 -21.85 -6.18
N PRO A 146 9.69 -21.48 -5.33
CA PRO A 146 9.44 -21.25 -3.91
C PRO A 146 8.41 -20.12 -3.69
N ALA A 147 7.50 -20.30 -2.71
CA ALA A 147 6.57 -19.25 -2.30
C ALA A 147 7.30 -18.04 -1.70
N PHE A 148 8.37 -18.29 -0.99
CA PHE A 148 9.25 -17.26 -0.43
C PHE A 148 10.69 -17.78 -0.27
N PHE A 149 11.62 -16.87 -0.03
CA PHE A 149 12.97 -17.21 0.43
C PHE A 149 13.51 -16.14 1.38
N GLN A 150 14.55 -16.47 2.11
CA GLN A 150 15.25 -15.55 3.01
C GLN A 150 16.65 -15.24 2.49
N ASP A 151 16.99 -13.94 2.45
CA ASP A 151 18.34 -13.45 2.16
C ASP A 151 18.81 -12.59 3.35
N GLY A 152 19.76 -13.13 4.11
CA GLY A 152 20.18 -12.56 5.39
C GLY A 152 19.02 -12.47 6.39
N LYS A 153 18.59 -11.26 6.74
CA LYS A 153 17.45 -11.03 7.62
C LYS A 153 16.15 -10.68 6.87
N GLN A 154 16.25 -10.48 5.56
CA GLN A 154 15.12 -10.06 4.76
C GLN A 154 14.42 -11.28 4.16
N LEU A 155 13.09 -11.33 4.34
CA LEU A 155 12.21 -12.27 3.65
C LEU A 155 11.73 -11.65 2.34
N TYR A 156 11.65 -12.49 1.31
CA TYR A 156 11.18 -12.13 -0.02
C TYR A 156 10.06 -13.07 -0.44
N LEU A 157 8.88 -12.54 -0.76
CA LEU A 157 7.70 -13.30 -1.17
C LEU A 157 7.58 -13.28 -2.69
N ASN A 158 7.27 -14.44 -3.26
CA ASN A 158 6.99 -14.58 -4.69
C ASN A 158 5.78 -13.74 -5.09
N THR A 159 5.91 -12.94 -6.14
CA THR A 159 4.82 -12.07 -6.64
C THR A 159 3.58 -12.89 -7.04
N ASP A 160 3.76 -14.07 -7.64
CA ASP A 160 2.66 -14.92 -8.05
C ASP A 160 1.91 -15.50 -6.84
N TRP A 161 2.63 -15.80 -5.75
CA TRP A 161 2.01 -16.17 -4.48
C TRP A 161 1.23 -15.03 -3.84
N ILE A 162 1.79 -13.80 -3.83
CA ILE A 162 1.09 -12.62 -3.32
C ILE A 162 -0.23 -12.41 -4.09
N MET A 163 -0.22 -12.57 -5.40
CA MET A 163 -1.38 -12.37 -6.27
C MET A 163 -2.49 -13.43 -6.07
N GLN A 164 -2.20 -14.58 -5.47
CA GLN A 164 -3.24 -15.56 -5.10
C GLN A 164 -4.19 -15.02 -4.02
N TYR A 165 -3.69 -14.13 -3.17
CA TYR A 165 -4.43 -13.59 -2.00
C TYR A 165 -4.65 -12.09 -2.06
N THR A 166 -4.19 -11.43 -3.13
CA THR A 166 -4.22 -9.98 -3.22
C THR A 166 -4.70 -9.54 -4.59
N ASP A 167 -5.69 -8.67 -4.62
CA ASP A 167 -6.13 -8.07 -5.87
C ASP A 167 -5.09 -7.05 -6.36
N LEU A 168 -4.19 -7.56 -7.16
CA LEU A 168 -3.02 -6.85 -7.63
C LEU A 168 -2.83 -7.10 -9.13
N ARG A 169 -2.77 -6.03 -9.90
CA ARG A 169 -2.35 -6.10 -11.31
C ARG A 169 -0.84 -5.94 -11.34
N CYS A 170 -0.18 -6.81 -12.10
CA CYS A 170 1.26 -6.87 -12.17
C CYS A 170 1.74 -6.80 -13.62
N ARG A 171 2.79 -6.01 -13.88
CA ARG A 171 3.56 -6.01 -15.12
C ARG A 171 5.04 -6.06 -14.82
N GLN A 172 5.71 -7.05 -15.35
CA GLN A 172 7.13 -7.30 -15.12
C GLN A 172 7.94 -7.02 -16.40
N PHE A 173 9.10 -6.41 -16.22
CA PHE A 173 10.06 -6.13 -17.29
C PHE A 173 11.44 -6.66 -16.80
N VAL A 174 11.62 -7.96 -16.89
CA VAL A 174 12.79 -8.69 -16.34
C VAL A 174 13.79 -9.13 -17.38
N ASP A 175 13.42 -9.13 -18.67
CA ASP A 175 14.30 -9.45 -19.80
C ASP A 175 15.23 -8.29 -20.19
N THR A 176 15.41 -7.33 -19.28
CA THR A 176 16.22 -6.13 -19.46
C THR A 176 17.29 -6.06 -18.41
N GLU A 177 18.38 -5.32 -18.68
CA GLU A 177 19.47 -5.12 -17.72
C GLU A 177 18.96 -4.43 -16.44
N GLN A 178 18.07 -3.45 -16.60
CA GLN A 178 17.39 -2.75 -15.48
C GLN A 178 16.01 -3.35 -15.28
N LYS A 179 15.93 -4.36 -14.41
CA LYS A 179 14.68 -5.06 -14.11
C LYS A 179 13.73 -4.19 -13.31
N ARG A 180 12.44 -4.28 -13.62
CA ARG A 180 11.40 -3.51 -12.94
C ARG A 180 10.05 -4.22 -12.92
N ILE A 181 9.27 -3.91 -11.90
CA ILE A 181 7.92 -4.39 -11.72
C ILE A 181 6.98 -3.22 -11.42
N PHE A 182 5.84 -3.22 -12.08
CA PHE A 182 4.74 -2.29 -11.81
C PHE A 182 3.59 -3.06 -11.18
N LEU A 183 3.25 -2.66 -9.99
CA LEU A 183 2.16 -3.18 -9.19
C LEU A 183 1.07 -2.11 -9.13
N ASP A 184 -0.18 -2.53 -9.26
CA ASP A 184 -1.30 -1.61 -9.23
C ASP A 184 -2.47 -2.27 -8.47
N ASN A 185 -2.78 -1.74 -7.29
CA ASN A 185 -3.89 -2.13 -6.44
C ASN A 185 -5.05 -1.13 -6.48
N SER A 186 -4.96 -0.08 -7.32
CA SER A 186 -6.01 0.91 -7.49
C SER A 186 -7.18 0.36 -8.30
N ARG A 187 -8.41 0.66 -7.88
CA ARG A 187 -9.67 0.26 -8.52
C ARG A 187 -10.32 1.37 -9.35
N GLY A 188 -9.65 2.50 -9.49
CA GLY A 188 -10.20 3.69 -10.12
C GLY A 188 -10.17 3.67 -11.65
N GLN A 189 -10.64 4.79 -12.22
CA GLN A 189 -10.47 5.08 -13.64
C GLN A 189 -9.05 5.59 -13.90
N TYR A 190 -8.49 5.16 -15.02
CA TYR A 190 -7.25 5.70 -15.56
C TYR A 190 -7.47 6.28 -16.95
N THR A 191 -6.58 7.16 -17.38
CA THR A 191 -6.66 7.78 -18.71
C THR A 191 -5.68 7.07 -19.66
N GLU A 192 -6.18 6.55 -20.76
CA GLU A 192 -5.37 6.01 -21.85
C GLU A 192 -5.38 6.96 -23.04
N ALA A 193 -4.26 7.04 -23.76
CA ALA A 193 -4.15 7.81 -24.98
C ALA A 193 -3.32 7.05 -26.03
N THR A 194 -3.62 7.28 -27.31
CA THR A 194 -2.91 6.69 -28.44
C THR A 194 -1.98 7.73 -29.08
N LEU A 195 -0.81 7.31 -29.59
CA LEU A 195 0.11 8.20 -30.29
C LEU A 195 -0.31 8.41 -31.76
N SER A 196 -0.40 9.68 -32.18
CA SER A 196 -0.68 10.09 -33.55
C SER A 196 0.51 9.92 -34.51
N GLY A 197 1.71 9.71 -33.98
CA GLY A 197 2.94 9.56 -34.72
C GLY A 197 4.13 9.22 -33.84
N ARG A 198 5.28 8.96 -34.45
CA ARG A 198 6.52 8.67 -33.74
C ARG A 198 6.90 9.84 -32.80
N GLU A 199 7.20 9.54 -31.53
CA GLU A 199 7.57 10.53 -30.52
C GLU A 199 8.52 9.95 -29.48
N ALA A 200 9.39 10.81 -28.92
CA ALA A 200 10.30 10.47 -27.84
C ALA A 200 9.65 10.70 -26.48
N VAL A 201 9.64 9.69 -25.64
CA VAL A 201 9.37 9.82 -24.21
C VAL A 201 10.63 10.31 -23.52
N ARG A 202 10.51 11.38 -22.74
CA ARG A 202 11.65 12.10 -22.18
C ARG A 202 11.63 12.07 -20.66
N LEU A 203 12.82 12.19 -20.08
CA LEU A 203 13.01 12.21 -18.62
C LEU A 203 12.26 13.38 -17.93
N LYS A 204 12.19 14.55 -18.62
CA LYS A 204 11.48 15.75 -18.14
C LYS A 204 10.69 16.38 -19.28
N GLY A 205 9.69 17.18 -18.96
CA GLY A 205 8.89 17.93 -19.93
C GLY A 205 9.71 19.00 -20.65
N GLY A 206 10.28 18.65 -21.81
CA GLY A 206 11.07 19.58 -22.62
C GLY A 206 11.84 18.92 -23.76
N VAL A 207 11.94 19.59 -24.91
CA VAL A 207 12.63 19.05 -26.12
C VAL A 207 14.13 18.83 -25.92
N LYS A 208 14.74 19.45 -24.90
CA LYS A 208 16.14 19.28 -24.56
C LYS A 208 16.40 18.21 -23.49
N SER A 209 15.36 17.68 -22.89
CA SER A 209 15.47 16.58 -21.94
C SER A 209 15.87 15.29 -22.65
N GLU A 210 16.64 14.45 -21.99
CA GLU A 210 17.11 13.18 -22.48
C GLU A 210 15.96 12.21 -22.81
N VAL A 211 16.20 11.31 -23.75
CA VAL A 211 15.21 10.39 -24.27
C VAL A 211 15.28 9.07 -23.52
N LEU A 212 14.19 8.66 -22.89
CA LEU A 212 14.03 7.35 -22.25
C LEU A 212 13.76 6.25 -23.29
N THR A 213 12.68 6.41 -24.04
CA THR A 213 12.27 5.49 -25.11
C THR A 213 11.65 6.26 -26.27
N ILE A 214 11.39 5.57 -27.38
CA ILE A 214 10.73 6.15 -28.55
C ILE A 214 9.54 5.28 -28.90
N LEU A 215 8.37 5.88 -28.92
CA LEU A 215 7.12 5.24 -29.30
C LEU A 215 6.78 5.53 -30.76
N SER A 216 6.00 4.62 -31.34
CA SER A 216 5.53 4.67 -32.71
C SER A 216 4.08 5.18 -32.78
N LYS A 217 3.60 5.46 -33.99
CA LYS A 217 2.18 5.73 -34.24
C LYS A 217 1.35 4.50 -33.87
N GLY A 218 0.29 4.73 -33.10
CA GLY A 218 -0.63 3.68 -32.67
C GLY A 218 -0.29 3.06 -31.31
N ASP A 219 0.92 3.31 -30.78
CA ASP A 219 1.24 2.87 -29.42
C ASP A 219 0.35 3.57 -28.41
N THR A 220 -0.04 2.85 -27.36
CA THR A 220 -0.86 3.39 -26.27
C THR A 220 -0.01 3.71 -25.04
N VAL A 221 -0.46 4.69 -24.28
CA VAL A 221 0.16 5.11 -23.02
C VAL A 221 -0.90 5.38 -21.97
N THR A 222 -0.58 5.12 -20.70
CA THR A 222 -1.37 5.62 -19.57
C THR A 222 -0.94 7.04 -19.25
N VAL A 223 -1.88 7.99 -19.24
CA VAL A 223 -1.63 9.38 -18.90
C VAL A 223 -1.78 9.54 -17.39
N LEU A 224 -0.67 9.83 -16.72
CA LEU A 224 -0.61 9.96 -15.25
C LEU A 224 -0.93 11.39 -14.81
N GLU A 225 -0.40 12.37 -15.55
CA GLU A 225 -0.60 13.80 -15.28
C GLU A 225 -0.60 14.59 -16.58
N SER A 226 -1.55 15.51 -16.73
CA SER A 226 -1.64 16.40 -17.89
C SER A 226 -1.22 17.83 -17.51
N MET A 227 -0.23 18.37 -18.23
CA MET A 227 0.25 19.74 -18.11
C MET A 227 -0.03 20.52 -19.41
N GLU A 228 0.32 21.81 -19.46
CA GLU A 228 -0.02 22.69 -20.60
C GLU A 228 0.43 22.15 -21.98
N LYS A 229 1.67 21.63 -22.10
CA LYS A 229 2.28 21.19 -23.37
C LYS A 229 2.79 19.75 -23.34
N TRP A 230 2.92 19.17 -22.18
CA TRP A 230 3.48 17.86 -21.92
C TRP A 230 2.56 17.08 -20.99
N SER A 231 2.55 15.77 -21.12
CA SER A 231 1.93 14.88 -20.12
C SER A 231 2.97 13.90 -19.58
N LYS A 232 2.91 13.64 -18.27
CA LYS A 232 3.60 12.50 -17.64
C LYS A 232 2.83 11.24 -18.03
N VAL A 233 3.52 10.27 -18.54
CA VAL A 233 2.89 9.03 -19.04
C VAL A 233 3.67 7.81 -18.60
N ARG A 234 2.96 6.68 -18.45
CA ARG A 234 3.54 5.34 -18.42
C ARG A 234 3.40 4.69 -19.77
N THR A 235 4.47 4.14 -20.30
CA THR A 235 4.52 3.47 -21.59
C THR A 235 4.30 1.97 -21.46
N GLY A 236 3.94 1.31 -22.57
CA GLY A 236 3.75 -0.15 -22.61
C GLY A 236 5.03 -0.94 -22.30
N ASP A 237 6.21 -0.38 -22.58
CA ASP A 237 7.53 -0.94 -22.30
C ASP A 237 8.11 -0.54 -20.92
N GLY A 238 7.26 0.01 -20.02
CA GLY A 238 7.58 0.23 -18.61
C GLY A 238 8.52 1.40 -18.34
N PHE A 239 8.30 2.53 -19.03
CA PHE A 239 8.93 3.81 -18.70
C PHE A 239 7.90 4.81 -18.22
N ILE A 240 8.26 5.61 -17.23
CA ILE A 240 7.50 6.78 -16.81
C ILE A 240 8.26 8.03 -17.25
N GLY A 241 7.67 8.84 -18.10
CA GLY A 241 8.32 10.01 -18.65
C GLY A 241 7.33 10.97 -19.27
N PHE A 242 7.83 11.90 -20.08
CA PHE A 242 7.04 13.00 -20.60
C PHE A 242 6.90 12.92 -22.13
N LEU A 243 5.65 13.08 -22.60
CA LEU A 243 5.28 13.21 -24.00
C LEU A 243 4.63 14.56 -24.29
N ARG A 244 4.77 15.05 -25.54
CA ARG A 244 4.05 16.24 -25.99
C ARG A 244 2.56 15.96 -26.15
N ASN A 245 1.69 16.80 -25.58
CA ASN A 245 0.24 16.67 -25.69
C ASN A 245 -0.25 16.64 -27.15
N SER A 246 0.43 17.38 -28.05
CA SER A 246 0.10 17.40 -29.48
C SER A 246 0.29 16.07 -30.22
N LYS A 247 0.86 15.07 -29.56
CA LYS A 247 1.06 13.71 -30.07
C LYS A 247 0.08 12.70 -29.49
N LEU A 248 -0.68 13.08 -28.48
CA LEU A 248 -1.70 12.24 -27.86
C LEU A 248 -3.03 12.44 -28.60
N THR A 249 -3.65 11.35 -28.97
CA THR A 249 -4.97 11.27 -29.62
C THR A 249 -5.78 10.18 -28.96
N ASP A 250 -7.07 10.07 -29.26
CA ASP A 250 -7.95 9.04 -28.75
C ASP A 250 -7.83 8.89 -27.22
N ILE A 251 -7.94 10.05 -26.54
CA ILE A 251 -7.83 10.11 -25.08
C ILE A 251 -9.15 9.62 -24.49
N ARG A 252 -9.10 8.53 -23.72
CA ARG A 252 -10.29 7.91 -23.14
C ARG A 252 -10.05 7.53 -21.68
N LYS A 253 -11.14 7.47 -20.92
CA LYS A 253 -11.14 6.93 -19.57
C LYS A 253 -11.47 5.44 -19.62
N GLU A 254 -10.62 4.66 -19.01
CA GLU A 254 -10.79 3.22 -18.84
C GLU A 254 -10.95 2.90 -17.35
N THR A 255 -11.71 1.86 -17.04
CA THR A 255 -11.84 1.36 -15.67
C THR A 255 -10.94 0.15 -15.48
N ALA A 256 -10.16 0.16 -14.42
CA ALA A 256 -9.35 -0.98 -14.04
C ALA A 256 -10.23 -2.20 -13.76
N LYS A 257 -9.99 -3.28 -14.48
CA LYS A 257 -10.69 -4.57 -14.29
C LYS A 257 -9.84 -5.49 -13.42
N SER A 258 -10.49 -6.28 -12.60
CA SER A 258 -9.88 -7.35 -11.84
C SER A 258 -10.72 -8.61 -11.95
N ASP A 259 -10.04 -9.73 -12.10
CA ASP A 259 -10.63 -11.07 -12.07
C ASP A 259 -10.40 -11.74 -10.70
N PHE A 260 -9.81 -11.02 -9.73
CA PHE A 260 -9.56 -11.53 -8.39
C PHE A 260 -10.87 -11.78 -7.66
N GLN A 261 -10.98 -12.96 -7.07
CA GLN A 261 -12.09 -13.33 -6.22
C GLN A 261 -11.65 -13.22 -4.77
N ALA A 262 -12.09 -12.16 -4.09
CA ALA A 262 -11.80 -11.98 -2.68
C ALA A 262 -12.40 -13.13 -1.85
N PRO A 263 -11.69 -13.65 -0.85
CA PRO A 263 -12.27 -14.59 0.09
C PRO A 263 -13.50 -13.98 0.78
N ASP A 264 -14.56 -14.76 0.90
CA ASP A 264 -15.80 -14.34 1.55
C ASP A 264 -15.74 -14.68 3.05
N TYR A 265 -15.51 -13.66 3.86
CA TYR A 265 -15.55 -13.76 5.33
C TYR A 265 -16.98 -13.50 5.83
N THR A 266 -17.97 -14.26 5.34
CA THR A 266 -19.37 -14.15 5.78
C THR A 266 -19.47 -14.21 7.30
N HIS A 267 -20.08 -13.18 7.87
CA HIS A 267 -20.25 -13.05 9.32
C HIS A 267 -21.50 -13.80 9.79
N ILE A 268 -21.39 -14.40 10.99
CA ILE A 268 -22.53 -15.03 11.67
C ILE A 268 -23.33 -13.90 12.34
N THR A 269 -24.53 -13.66 11.86
CA THR A 269 -25.44 -12.66 12.41
C THR A 269 -26.69 -13.32 12.95
N ARG A 270 -27.49 -12.57 13.73
CA ARG A 270 -28.77 -13.08 14.22
C ARG A 270 -29.73 -13.41 13.07
N GLU A 271 -30.32 -14.59 13.11
CA GLU A 271 -31.23 -15.08 12.06
C GLU A 271 -32.45 -14.21 11.86
N ASP A 272 -32.98 -13.58 12.94
CA ASP A 272 -34.14 -12.72 12.91
C ASP A 272 -33.84 -11.27 12.44
N GLY A 273 -32.54 -10.95 12.17
CA GLY A 273 -32.10 -9.62 11.79
C GLY A 273 -32.27 -8.54 12.87
N SER A 274 -32.57 -8.94 14.12
CA SER A 274 -32.67 -8.01 15.25
C SER A 274 -31.30 -7.44 15.62
N LYS A 275 -31.30 -6.22 16.17
CA LYS A 275 -30.09 -5.63 16.76
C LYS A 275 -29.63 -6.42 17.97
N ILE A 276 -28.33 -6.39 18.23
CA ILE A 276 -27.76 -6.89 19.47
C ILE A 276 -27.98 -5.84 20.56
N GLU A 277 -28.63 -6.27 21.62
CA GLU A 277 -28.79 -5.54 22.88
C GLU A 277 -28.09 -6.37 23.96
N LEU A 278 -26.78 -6.09 24.13
CA LEU A 278 -25.89 -6.90 24.97
C LEU A 278 -25.74 -6.32 26.37
N GLY A 279 -25.77 -7.21 27.37
CA GLY A 279 -25.49 -6.86 28.76
C GLY A 279 -24.36 -7.72 29.32
N PHE A 280 -23.33 -7.07 29.87
CA PHE A 280 -22.29 -7.76 30.62
C PHE A 280 -22.81 -8.24 31.99
N HIS A 281 -22.50 -9.51 32.31
CA HIS A 281 -22.74 -10.06 33.63
C HIS A 281 -21.41 -10.40 34.30
N GLN A 282 -21.02 -9.58 35.27
CA GLN A 282 -19.77 -9.78 35.97
C GLN A 282 -19.85 -11.04 36.86
N ILE A 283 -19.07 -12.05 36.51
CA ILE A 283 -18.96 -13.33 37.25
C ILE A 283 -17.56 -13.42 37.83
N THR A 284 -17.45 -13.25 39.14
CA THR A 284 -16.18 -13.29 39.91
C THR A 284 -15.95 -14.60 40.65
N SER A 285 -16.96 -15.49 40.62
CA SER A 285 -16.89 -16.82 41.23
C SER A 285 -17.97 -17.73 40.61
N PRO A 286 -17.87 -19.06 40.72
CA PRO A 286 -18.90 -19.96 40.24
C PRO A 286 -20.29 -19.67 40.85
N GLN A 287 -20.35 -19.21 42.11
CA GLN A 287 -21.60 -18.89 42.79
C GLN A 287 -22.32 -17.66 42.21
N ALA A 288 -21.59 -16.76 41.55
CA ALA A 288 -22.17 -15.58 40.92
C ALA A 288 -23.09 -15.91 39.73
N ASN A 289 -22.95 -17.09 39.17
CA ASN A 289 -23.88 -17.60 38.11
C ASN A 289 -25.35 -17.62 38.54
N ALA A 290 -25.62 -17.80 39.84
CA ALA A 290 -26.97 -17.73 40.42
C ALA A 290 -27.64 -16.33 40.23
N GLY A 291 -26.89 -15.30 39.86
CA GLY A 291 -27.39 -13.94 39.62
C GLY A 291 -28.20 -13.76 38.32
N LEU A 292 -28.26 -14.76 37.42
CA LEU A 292 -28.95 -14.66 36.14
C LEU A 292 -30.42 -14.22 36.26
N ASP A 293 -31.17 -14.82 37.17
CA ASP A 293 -32.58 -14.48 37.41
C ASP A 293 -32.77 -13.01 37.82
N ALA A 294 -31.92 -12.51 38.70
CA ALA A 294 -31.95 -11.13 39.16
C ALA A 294 -31.59 -10.16 37.99
N LEU A 295 -30.59 -10.51 37.18
CA LEU A 295 -30.18 -9.73 35.99
C LEU A 295 -31.32 -9.62 34.99
N THR A 296 -32.02 -10.71 34.70
CA THR A 296 -33.04 -10.79 33.66
C THR A 296 -34.41 -10.33 34.10
N GLN A 297 -34.71 -10.29 35.40
CA GLN A 297 -36.04 -9.97 35.95
C GLN A 297 -36.52 -8.55 35.60
N SER A 298 -35.64 -7.58 35.56
CA SER A 298 -35.94 -6.17 35.32
C SER A 298 -35.56 -5.66 33.94
N ASN A 299 -35.06 -6.55 33.07
CA ASN A 299 -34.56 -6.19 31.75
C ASN A 299 -35.52 -6.64 30.66
N SER A 300 -36.02 -5.72 29.83
CA SER A 300 -37.00 -5.99 28.77
C SER A 300 -36.46 -5.85 27.34
N GLY A 301 -35.23 -5.41 27.16
CA GLY A 301 -34.67 -5.15 25.83
C GLY A 301 -33.49 -6.03 25.43
N MET A 302 -32.74 -6.49 26.42
CA MET A 302 -31.54 -7.29 26.21
C MET A 302 -31.87 -8.63 25.53
N ASN A 303 -31.02 -9.04 24.58
CA ASN A 303 -31.14 -10.33 23.89
C ASN A 303 -29.83 -11.14 23.87
N VAL A 304 -28.73 -10.52 24.32
CA VAL A 304 -27.43 -11.19 24.51
C VAL A 304 -26.91 -10.89 25.90
N ILE A 305 -26.38 -11.90 26.56
CA ILE A 305 -25.67 -11.77 27.83
C ILE A 305 -24.22 -12.15 27.63
N ALA A 306 -23.29 -11.30 28.10
CA ALA A 306 -21.86 -11.54 28.07
C ALA A 306 -21.35 -11.78 29.52
N PRO A 307 -21.38 -13.03 30.02
CA PRO A 307 -20.82 -13.33 31.34
C PRO A 307 -19.29 -13.33 31.27
N THR A 308 -18.62 -12.74 32.28
CA THR A 308 -17.15 -12.69 32.37
C THR A 308 -16.59 -14.02 32.86
N TRP A 309 -16.65 -15.05 32.03
CA TRP A 309 -16.39 -16.43 32.44
C TRP A 309 -14.96 -16.90 32.30
N PHE A 310 -14.23 -16.37 31.31
CA PHE A 310 -12.90 -16.84 30.99
C PHE A 310 -11.87 -15.76 31.26
N SER A 311 -10.90 -16.03 32.14
CA SER A 311 -9.85 -15.07 32.45
C SER A 311 -8.50 -15.75 32.28
N LEU A 312 -7.62 -15.19 31.44
CA LEU A 312 -6.27 -15.72 31.26
C LEU A 312 -5.54 -15.76 32.60
N SER A 313 -4.91 -16.88 32.92
CA SER A 313 -4.25 -17.11 34.22
C SER A 313 -2.71 -17.08 34.13
N ASP A 314 -2.17 -17.23 32.95
CA ASP A 314 -0.72 -17.21 32.68
C ASP A 314 -0.40 -16.94 31.21
N SER A 315 0.89 -16.91 30.88
CA SER A 315 1.40 -16.70 29.54
C SER A 315 1.57 -18.00 28.73
N GLU A 316 1.08 -19.14 29.25
CA GLU A 316 1.10 -20.46 28.58
C GLU A 316 -0.24 -20.81 27.93
N GLY A 317 -1.14 -19.84 27.81
CA GLY A 317 -2.46 -20.02 27.21
C GLY A 317 -3.45 -20.76 28.12
N ASN A 318 -3.23 -20.77 29.43
CA ASN A 318 -4.20 -21.29 30.38
C ASN A 318 -5.15 -20.18 30.85
N PHE A 319 -6.38 -20.55 31.20
CA PHE A 319 -7.38 -19.62 31.73
C PHE A 319 -8.22 -20.28 32.83
N VAL A 320 -8.75 -19.45 33.73
CA VAL A 320 -9.79 -19.84 34.68
C VAL A 320 -11.14 -19.79 33.96
N SER A 321 -12.00 -20.76 34.22
CA SER A 321 -13.35 -20.84 33.67
C SER A 321 -14.40 -20.88 34.75
N TYR A 322 -15.40 -20.01 34.66
CA TYR A 322 -16.62 -20.04 35.47
C TYR A 322 -17.86 -20.43 34.62
N ALA A 323 -17.64 -20.95 33.40
CA ALA A 323 -18.74 -21.36 32.52
C ALA A 323 -19.62 -22.41 33.17
N ASP A 324 -20.94 -22.28 32.96
CA ASP A 324 -21.97 -23.07 33.62
C ASP A 324 -23.06 -23.41 32.57
N ALA A 325 -23.20 -24.71 32.25
CA ALA A 325 -24.17 -25.18 31.28
C ALA A 325 -25.62 -24.98 31.71
N ASP A 326 -25.89 -25.04 33.04
CA ASP A 326 -27.24 -24.78 33.56
C ASP A 326 -27.62 -23.30 33.38
N TYR A 327 -26.65 -22.41 33.56
CA TYR A 327 -26.81 -20.97 33.26
C TYR A 327 -27.17 -20.77 31.78
N VAL A 328 -26.42 -21.39 30.87
CA VAL A 328 -26.69 -21.32 29.41
C VAL A 328 -28.08 -21.82 29.09
N ALA A 329 -28.48 -23.01 29.63
CA ALA A 329 -29.80 -23.57 29.40
C ALA A 329 -30.94 -22.65 29.93
N MET A 330 -30.75 -22.04 31.11
CA MET A 330 -31.69 -21.05 31.65
C MET A 330 -31.78 -19.77 30.81
N ALA A 331 -30.66 -19.26 30.32
CA ALA A 331 -30.61 -18.10 29.48
C ALA A 331 -31.30 -18.34 28.13
N HIS A 332 -31.00 -19.45 27.47
CA HIS A 332 -31.67 -19.88 26.25
C HIS A 332 -33.18 -20.06 26.42
N ALA A 333 -33.63 -20.66 27.53
CA ALA A 333 -35.06 -20.80 27.85
C ALA A 333 -35.78 -19.45 27.98
N LYS A 334 -35.05 -18.39 28.30
CA LYS A 334 -35.54 -16.99 28.39
C LYS A 334 -35.36 -16.22 27.06
N GLY A 335 -34.75 -16.81 26.04
CA GLY A 335 -34.51 -16.20 24.72
C GLY A 335 -33.22 -15.40 24.58
N TYR A 336 -32.28 -15.51 25.52
CA TYR A 336 -30.97 -14.85 25.46
C TYR A 336 -29.95 -15.73 24.77
N GLN A 337 -29.09 -15.15 23.96
CA GLN A 337 -27.83 -15.75 23.55
C GLN A 337 -26.73 -15.42 24.56
N ILE A 338 -25.69 -16.28 24.62
CA ILE A 338 -24.56 -16.12 25.52
C ILE A 338 -23.29 -15.91 24.71
N PHE A 339 -22.69 -14.71 24.82
CA PHE A 339 -21.36 -14.38 24.31
C PHE A 339 -20.40 -14.31 25.49
N ALA A 340 -19.76 -15.44 25.84
CA ALA A 340 -18.90 -15.48 27.03
C ALA A 340 -17.64 -14.65 26.84
N THR A 341 -17.39 -13.74 27.77
CA THR A 341 -16.23 -12.85 27.77
C THR A 341 -14.97 -13.60 28.15
N VAL A 342 -13.90 -13.34 27.41
CA VAL A 342 -12.52 -13.80 27.65
C VAL A 342 -11.66 -12.59 27.89
N ASN A 343 -11.09 -12.42 29.08
CA ASN A 343 -10.26 -11.26 29.44
C ASN A 343 -8.83 -11.66 29.80
N ASN A 344 -7.90 -10.68 29.83
CA ASN A 344 -6.49 -10.86 30.13
C ASN A 344 -6.02 -10.17 31.43
N PHE A 345 -6.93 -9.66 32.28
CA PHE A 345 -6.57 -8.77 33.38
C PHE A 345 -7.06 -9.22 34.78
N ASP A 346 -7.96 -10.19 34.90
CA ASP A 346 -8.58 -10.52 36.19
C ASP A 346 -7.78 -11.52 37.04
N GLN A 347 -6.99 -12.43 36.47
CA GLN A 347 -6.48 -13.60 37.17
C GLN A 347 -4.96 -13.76 37.17
N GLY A 348 -4.18 -12.98 36.48
CA GLY A 348 -2.75 -13.20 36.42
C GLY A 348 -1.99 -12.11 35.68
N ASP A 349 -0.67 -12.22 35.78
CA ASP A 349 0.24 -11.40 35.01
C ASP A 349 0.54 -12.15 33.72
N VAL A 350 -0.01 -11.66 32.58
CA VAL A 350 0.10 -12.27 31.27
C VAL A 350 1.14 -11.52 30.45
N ASP A 351 2.17 -12.22 29.96
CA ASP A 351 3.07 -11.69 28.94
C ASP A 351 2.44 -11.92 27.55
N GLU A 352 1.74 -10.91 27.04
CA GLU A 352 1.07 -10.95 25.74
C GLU A 352 2.05 -11.19 24.60
N LYS A 353 3.31 -10.78 24.76
CA LYS A 353 4.33 -11.04 23.75
C LYS A 353 4.61 -12.54 23.62
N LYS A 354 4.71 -13.25 24.74
CA LYS A 354 4.87 -14.70 24.74
C LYS A 354 3.61 -15.38 24.22
N LEU A 355 2.44 -14.96 24.74
CA LEU A 355 1.14 -15.52 24.40
C LEU A 355 0.86 -15.47 22.91
N PHE A 356 1.10 -14.32 22.25
CA PHE A 356 0.71 -14.12 20.85
C PHE A 356 1.79 -14.47 19.83
N ARG A 357 3.09 -14.49 20.20
CA ARG A 357 4.19 -14.80 19.29
C ARG A 357 4.55 -16.27 19.23
N ASP A 358 4.35 -17.00 20.29
CA ASP A 358 4.57 -18.45 20.30
C ASP A 358 3.38 -19.15 19.65
N THR A 359 3.61 -19.75 18.50
CA THR A 359 2.57 -20.39 17.70
C THR A 359 1.89 -21.54 18.47
N SER A 360 2.65 -22.31 19.24
CA SER A 360 2.10 -23.46 20.00
C SER A 360 1.21 -23.01 21.16
N ILE A 361 1.59 -21.93 21.83
CA ILE A 361 0.80 -21.34 22.93
C ILE A 361 -0.49 -20.72 22.36
N ARG A 362 -0.38 -19.99 21.26
CA ARG A 362 -1.53 -19.37 20.58
C ARG A 362 -2.53 -20.42 20.11
N GLU A 363 -2.07 -21.49 19.43
CA GLU A 363 -2.92 -22.61 19.00
C GLU A 363 -3.58 -23.30 20.20
N LYS A 364 -2.83 -23.58 21.27
CA LYS A 364 -3.36 -24.17 22.50
C LYS A 364 -4.49 -23.34 23.10
N LEU A 365 -4.30 -22.03 23.23
CA LEU A 365 -5.34 -21.14 23.78
C LEU A 365 -6.60 -21.16 22.90
N ILE A 366 -6.43 -21.03 21.59
CA ILE A 366 -7.55 -21.07 20.63
C ILE A 366 -8.34 -22.38 20.73
N GLU A 367 -7.67 -23.51 20.72
CA GLU A 367 -8.29 -24.83 20.84
C GLU A 367 -9.04 -24.97 22.16
N ALA A 368 -8.44 -24.52 23.27
CA ALA A 368 -9.04 -24.60 24.59
C ALA A 368 -10.29 -23.70 24.73
N LEU A 369 -10.26 -22.48 24.17
CA LEU A 369 -11.42 -21.57 24.16
C LEU A 369 -12.58 -22.12 23.32
N VAL A 370 -12.29 -22.61 22.13
CA VAL A 370 -13.32 -23.22 21.25
C VAL A 370 -13.91 -24.47 21.89
N GLN A 371 -13.09 -25.31 22.53
CA GLN A 371 -13.58 -26.49 23.23
C GLN A 371 -14.44 -26.10 24.44
N ALA A 372 -14.02 -25.11 25.23
CA ALA A 372 -14.81 -24.60 26.36
C ALA A 372 -16.17 -24.02 25.91
N ALA A 373 -16.20 -23.33 24.79
CA ALA A 373 -17.43 -22.83 24.20
C ALA A 373 -18.40 -23.97 23.82
N LYS A 374 -17.88 -25.02 23.21
CA LYS A 374 -18.67 -26.20 22.82
C LYS A 374 -19.18 -26.96 24.04
N ASP A 375 -18.34 -27.20 25.04
CA ASP A 375 -18.68 -27.94 26.24
C ASP A 375 -19.76 -27.26 27.09
N SER A 376 -19.72 -25.90 27.13
CA SER A 376 -20.73 -25.13 27.84
C SER A 376 -21.97 -24.80 27.03
N GLY A 377 -21.94 -24.98 25.70
CA GLY A 377 -23.06 -24.73 24.78
C GLY A 377 -23.37 -23.24 24.56
N ILE A 378 -22.37 -22.37 24.71
CA ILE A 378 -22.51 -20.91 24.46
C ILE A 378 -22.63 -20.62 22.96
N ASP A 379 -23.25 -19.49 22.63
CA ASP A 379 -23.46 -19.07 21.23
C ASP A 379 -22.24 -18.34 20.65
N GLY A 380 -21.45 -17.70 21.48
CA GLY A 380 -20.30 -16.90 21.06
C GLY A 380 -19.23 -16.69 22.12
N LEU A 381 -18.06 -16.28 21.65
CA LEU A 381 -16.95 -15.78 22.46
C LEU A 381 -16.82 -14.27 22.25
N ASN A 382 -16.68 -13.52 23.32
CA ASN A 382 -16.37 -12.10 23.31
C ASN A 382 -14.95 -11.86 23.85
N ILE A 383 -14.05 -11.41 23.00
CA ILE A 383 -12.64 -11.19 23.40
C ILE A 383 -12.47 -9.76 23.92
N ASP A 384 -12.15 -9.67 25.19
CA ASP A 384 -11.94 -8.43 25.93
C ASP A 384 -10.47 -8.36 26.42
N PHE A 385 -9.54 -8.23 25.45
CA PHE A 385 -8.12 -8.11 25.77
C PHE A 385 -7.72 -6.64 25.80
N GLU A 386 -7.47 -6.15 27.00
CA GLU A 386 -7.11 -4.78 27.26
C GLU A 386 -5.59 -4.59 27.38
N LEU A 387 -5.13 -3.34 27.17
CA LEU A 387 -3.75 -2.90 27.36
C LEU A 387 -2.71 -3.75 26.59
N VAL A 388 -3.11 -4.40 25.51
CA VAL A 388 -2.18 -5.10 24.63
C VAL A 388 -1.10 -4.12 24.17
N PRO A 389 0.20 -4.42 24.35
CA PRO A 389 1.26 -3.51 23.93
C PRO A 389 1.30 -3.32 22.41
N GLU A 390 1.54 -2.08 21.92
CA GLU A 390 1.71 -1.78 20.48
C GLU A 390 2.70 -2.72 19.79
N SER A 391 3.78 -3.09 20.48
CA SER A 391 4.82 -3.97 19.93
C SER A 391 4.35 -5.39 19.59
N VAL A 392 3.16 -5.78 20.03
CA VAL A 392 2.53 -7.08 19.72
C VAL A 392 1.15 -6.94 19.07
N GLY A 393 0.76 -5.74 18.65
CA GLY A 393 -0.55 -5.49 18.05
C GLY A 393 -0.81 -6.40 16.84
N LYS A 394 0.16 -6.53 15.90
CA LYS A 394 0.05 -7.45 14.75
C LYS A 394 -0.09 -8.93 15.15
N ASP A 395 0.54 -9.33 16.25
CA ASP A 395 0.52 -10.71 16.75
C ASP A 395 -0.84 -11.00 17.42
N TYR A 396 -1.42 -10.00 18.10
CA TYR A 396 -2.80 -10.04 18.61
C TYR A 396 -3.82 -10.14 17.47
N VAL A 397 -3.70 -9.31 16.46
CA VAL A 397 -4.60 -9.39 15.27
C VAL A 397 -4.49 -10.76 14.60
N GLN A 398 -3.30 -11.34 14.56
CA GLN A 398 -3.12 -12.70 14.03
C GLN A 398 -3.82 -13.76 14.91
N PHE A 399 -3.73 -13.65 16.24
CA PHE A 399 -4.52 -14.49 17.14
C PHE A 399 -6.02 -14.42 16.84
N MET A 400 -6.56 -13.21 16.64
CA MET A 400 -7.97 -13.01 16.31
C MET A 400 -8.35 -13.63 14.95
N ARG A 401 -7.46 -13.53 13.95
CA ARG A 401 -7.65 -14.18 12.63
C ARG A 401 -7.74 -15.71 12.78
N GLU A 402 -6.81 -16.31 13.51
CA GLU A 402 -6.78 -17.77 13.73
C GLU A 402 -7.98 -18.26 14.55
N LEU A 403 -8.34 -17.53 15.61
CA LEU A 403 -9.53 -17.81 16.42
C LEU A 403 -10.81 -17.75 15.57
N SER A 404 -10.92 -16.74 14.70
CA SER A 404 -12.10 -16.58 13.85
C SER A 404 -12.30 -17.76 12.89
N VAL A 405 -11.22 -18.33 12.35
CA VAL A 405 -11.29 -19.53 11.51
C VAL A 405 -11.88 -20.70 12.31
N ARG A 406 -11.42 -20.90 13.55
CA ARG A 406 -11.90 -21.98 14.41
C ARG A 406 -13.34 -21.76 14.85
N CYS A 407 -13.69 -20.55 15.27
CA CYS A 407 -15.08 -20.20 15.64
C CYS A 407 -16.04 -20.41 14.47
N ARG A 408 -15.68 -19.92 13.29
CA ARG A 408 -16.52 -20.03 12.08
C ARG A 408 -16.74 -21.49 11.66
N ASN A 409 -15.74 -22.36 11.81
CA ASN A 409 -15.88 -23.78 11.51
C ASN A 409 -16.83 -24.51 12.47
N GLU A 410 -16.96 -24.03 13.70
CA GLU A 410 -17.85 -24.60 14.73
C GLU A 410 -19.19 -23.85 14.85
N GLY A 411 -19.40 -22.77 14.08
CA GLY A 411 -20.61 -21.95 14.17
C GLY A 411 -20.69 -21.11 15.43
N ILE A 412 -19.57 -20.81 16.06
CA ILE A 412 -19.46 -19.96 17.26
C ILE A 412 -19.31 -18.51 16.80
N ILE A 413 -20.15 -17.62 17.31
CA ILE A 413 -20.05 -16.17 17.07
C ILE A 413 -18.78 -15.63 17.73
N LEU A 414 -18.03 -14.80 17.02
CA LEU A 414 -16.85 -14.13 17.57
C LEU A 414 -17.09 -12.62 17.64
N SER A 415 -17.07 -12.06 18.85
CA SER A 415 -17.06 -10.62 19.06
C SER A 415 -15.78 -10.18 19.77
N VAL A 416 -15.45 -8.91 19.65
CA VAL A 416 -14.26 -8.31 20.25
C VAL A 416 -14.56 -6.95 20.83
N ASP A 417 -14.07 -6.67 22.03
CA ASP A 417 -14.13 -5.37 22.66
C ASP A 417 -12.96 -4.51 22.22
N CYS A 418 -13.25 -3.29 21.78
CA CYS A 418 -12.28 -2.33 21.30
C CYS A 418 -12.43 -0.98 21.98
N TYR A 419 -11.32 -0.36 22.31
CA TYR A 419 -11.31 1.05 22.71
C TYR A 419 -11.84 1.94 21.59
N VAL A 420 -12.38 3.11 21.94
CA VAL A 420 -12.65 4.17 20.95
C VAL A 420 -11.37 4.39 20.12
N PRO A 421 -11.46 4.35 18.76
CA PRO A 421 -10.28 4.48 17.92
C PRO A 421 -9.61 5.85 18.05
N TYR A 422 -8.31 5.85 18.28
CA TYR A 422 -7.41 7.00 18.30
C TYR A 422 -6.09 6.65 17.64
N ASP A 423 -5.30 7.65 17.25
CA ASP A 423 -4.00 7.41 16.60
C ASP A 423 -3.06 6.55 17.44
N TYR A 424 -3.09 6.68 18.76
CA TYR A 424 -2.21 5.93 19.66
C TYR A 424 -2.59 4.45 19.87
N ASN A 425 -3.80 4.03 19.49
CA ASN A 425 -4.27 2.65 19.61
C ASN A 425 -4.64 2.00 18.27
N ARG A 426 -4.25 2.59 17.15
CA ARG A 426 -4.49 2.07 15.78
C ARG A 426 -3.87 0.68 15.54
N TYR A 427 -2.95 0.25 16.39
CA TYR A 427 -2.36 -1.07 16.31
C TYR A 427 -3.32 -2.23 16.65
N TYR A 428 -4.47 -1.93 17.26
CA TYR A 428 -5.56 -2.90 17.38
C TYR A 428 -6.19 -3.25 16.04
N ASP A 429 -6.01 -2.38 15.02
CA ASP A 429 -6.44 -2.61 13.64
C ASP A 429 -7.91 -3.03 13.50
N ILE A 430 -8.79 -2.10 13.87
CA ILE A 430 -10.25 -2.33 13.92
C ILE A 430 -10.81 -2.78 12.55
N GLU A 431 -10.21 -2.34 11.43
CA GLU A 431 -10.57 -2.78 10.09
C GLU A 431 -10.38 -4.29 9.92
N GLU A 432 -9.22 -4.82 10.36
CA GLU A 432 -8.96 -6.26 10.32
C GLU A 432 -9.80 -7.03 11.34
N LEU A 433 -10.00 -6.49 12.53
CA LEU A 433 -10.91 -7.10 13.51
C LEU A 433 -12.33 -7.19 12.94
N GLY A 434 -12.83 -6.15 12.30
CA GLY A 434 -14.13 -6.17 11.62
C GLY A 434 -14.21 -7.14 10.43
N ALA A 435 -13.08 -7.39 9.74
CA ALA A 435 -13.05 -8.38 8.65
C ALA A 435 -13.16 -9.84 9.16
N TYR A 436 -12.68 -10.12 10.36
CA TYR A 436 -12.61 -11.49 10.91
C TYR A 436 -13.64 -11.79 12.00
N CYS A 437 -14.02 -10.80 12.83
CA CYS A 437 -15.02 -10.94 13.87
C CYS A 437 -16.44 -10.68 13.35
N ASP A 438 -17.43 -11.31 13.93
CA ASP A 438 -18.84 -11.13 13.57
C ASP A 438 -19.35 -9.78 14.10
N TYR A 439 -18.89 -9.36 15.30
CA TYR A 439 -19.22 -8.09 15.92
C TYR A 439 -17.99 -7.44 16.56
N VAL A 440 -18.00 -6.11 16.57
CA VAL A 440 -17.00 -5.28 17.25
C VAL A 440 -17.73 -4.37 18.22
N ILE A 441 -17.43 -4.50 19.49
CA ILE A 441 -18.02 -3.73 20.58
C ILE A 441 -17.10 -2.56 20.88
N ILE A 442 -17.61 -1.34 20.76
CA ILE A 442 -16.82 -0.14 21.04
C ILE A 442 -17.09 0.33 22.48
N MET A 443 -16.07 0.27 23.31
CA MET A 443 -16.12 0.70 24.70
C MET A 443 -16.16 2.23 24.79
N CYS A 444 -17.33 2.81 24.49
CA CYS A 444 -17.56 4.25 24.51
C CYS A 444 -17.80 4.78 25.93
N TYR A 445 -16.98 4.37 26.89
CA TYR A 445 -17.00 4.81 28.29
C TYR A 445 -15.57 5.05 28.79
N ASP A 446 -15.42 5.42 30.08
CA ASP A 446 -14.16 5.83 30.68
C ASP A 446 -13.51 7.07 30.02
N GLU A 447 -14.35 7.94 29.40
CA GLU A 447 -13.92 9.27 28.97
C GLU A 447 -13.30 10.04 30.15
N HIS A 448 -13.96 9.94 31.30
CA HIS A 448 -13.43 10.35 32.59
C HIS A 448 -13.67 9.22 33.61
N TYR A 449 -12.66 8.82 34.32
CA TYR A 449 -12.68 7.73 35.32
C TYR A 449 -12.07 8.19 36.65
N ALA A 450 -12.07 7.34 37.67
CA ALA A 450 -11.60 7.71 39.02
C ALA A 450 -10.14 8.21 39.12
N GLY A 451 -9.31 7.88 38.12
CA GLY A 451 -7.91 8.35 38.00
C GLY A 451 -7.73 9.59 37.14
N SER A 452 -8.79 10.14 36.53
CA SER A 452 -8.70 11.30 35.65
C SER A 452 -8.29 12.56 36.42
N LYS A 453 -7.47 13.42 35.75
CA LYS A 453 -7.03 14.70 36.33
C LYS A 453 -8.17 15.70 36.48
N GLU A 454 -9.18 15.60 35.65
CA GLU A 454 -10.36 16.47 35.61
C GLU A 454 -11.61 15.62 35.77
N ALA A 455 -12.58 16.12 36.56
CA ALA A 455 -13.88 15.48 36.69
C ALA A 455 -14.72 15.71 35.42
N GLY A 456 -15.42 14.68 34.97
CA GLY A 456 -16.27 14.76 33.76
C GLY A 456 -17.24 13.60 33.67
N SER A 457 -17.94 13.50 32.55
CA SER A 457 -18.81 12.37 32.25
C SER A 457 -17.98 11.12 32.00
N VAL A 458 -18.43 9.97 32.49
CA VAL A 458 -17.85 8.67 32.14
C VAL A 458 -18.05 8.37 30.65
N SER A 459 -19.16 8.87 30.08
CA SER A 459 -19.54 8.64 28.69
C SER A 459 -20.39 9.81 28.22
N SER A 460 -19.80 10.85 27.62
CA SER A 460 -20.56 11.94 27.05
C SER A 460 -21.12 11.55 25.68
N ILE A 461 -22.24 12.16 25.28
CA ILE A 461 -22.84 11.88 23.97
C ILE A 461 -21.88 12.20 22.81
N SER A 462 -21.03 13.23 22.96
CA SER A 462 -20.01 13.59 21.97
C SER A 462 -18.87 12.57 21.89
N TYR A 463 -18.53 11.96 23.01
CA TYR A 463 -17.53 10.89 23.05
C TYR A 463 -18.05 9.62 22.34
N VAL A 464 -19.29 9.23 22.65
CA VAL A 464 -19.95 8.09 22.01
C VAL A 464 -20.11 8.33 20.51
N ASP A 465 -20.64 9.50 20.10
CA ASP A 465 -20.86 9.82 18.68
C ASP A 465 -19.53 9.76 17.90
N ARG A 466 -18.48 10.34 18.43
CA ARG A 466 -17.15 10.27 17.80
C ARG A 466 -16.65 8.83 17.71
N GLY A 467 -16.71 8.05 18.80
CA GLY A 467 -16.25 6.66 18.81
C GLY A 467 -16.96 5.81 17.76
N LEU A 468 -18.27 5.99 17.63
CA LEU A 468 -19.07 5.29 16.62
C LEU A 468 -18.73 5.77 15.20
N GLN A 469 -18.54 7.08 14.97
CA GLN A 469 -18.19 7.61 13.65
C GLN A 469 -16.82 7.09 13.17
N GLU A 470 -15.81 7.04 14.06
CA GLU A 470 -14.51 6.47 13.75
C GLU A 470 -14.62 4.97 13.43
N ALA A 471 -15.38 4.20 14.21
CA ALA A 471 -15.58 2.78 13.99
C ALA A 471 -16.26 2.48 12.65
N ILE A 472 -17.40 3.14 12.35
CA ILE A 472 -18.15 2.90 11.11
C ILE A 472 -17.47 3.45 9.86
N ALA A 473 -16.41 4.24 9.99
CA ALA A 473 -15.56 4.62 8.88
C ALA A 473 -14.67 3.45 8.39
N GLU A 474 -14.37 2.51 9.27
CA GLU A 474 -13.46 1.37 9.00
C GLU A 474 -14.22 0.04 8.83
N ILE A 475 -15.35 -0.15 9.50
CA ILE A 475 -16.12 -1.41 9.48
C ILE A 475 -17.61 -1.18 9.18
N PRO A 476 -18.33 -2.17 8.66
CA PRO A 476 -19.77 -2.08 8.45
C PRO A 476 -20.51 -1.78 9.75
N LYS A 477 -21.43 -0.82 9.71
CA LYS A 477 -22.21 -0.39 10.90
C LYS A 477 -23.07 -1.52 11.50
N GLU A 478 -23.41 -2.53 10.72
CA GLU A 478 -24.18 -3.70 11.14
C GLU A 478 -23.38 -4.62 12.08
N GLN A 479 -22.04 -4.47 12.12
CA GLN A 479 -21.14 -5.20 13.00
C GLN A 479 -20.80 -4.46 14.28
N VAL A 480 -21.16 -3.16 14.40
CA VAL A 480 -20.81 -2.31 15.54
C VAL A 480 -21.88 -2.41 16.63
N ILE A 481 -21.40 -2.70 17.85
CA ILE A 481 -22.19 -2.70 19.08
C ILE A 481 -21.69 -1.58 19.99
#